data_4632a72748f43db3e29bde3048059b55
#
_entry.id   4632a72748f43db3e29bde3048059b55
#
_cell.length_a   1.000
_cell.length_b   1.000
_cell.length_c   1.000
_cell.angle_alpha   90.00
_cell.angle_beta   90.00
_cell.angle_gamma   90.00
#
_symmetry.space_group_name_H-M   'P 1'
#
loop_
_entity.id
_entity.type
_entity.pdbx_description
1 polymer ?
#
loop_
_entity_poly.entity_id
_entity_poly.type
_entity_poly.pdbx_seq_one_letter_code
_entity_poly.pdbx_strand_id
1 'polypeptide(L)'
;TAESRADSTGRRNTLTWKVLAMAANDRDQSTRDAPQVLRRQWRADRALRPPMRSPGRPRQSPSRRVERQFWRQIATGVTTAEACLAVGVSCPVGARWFRHAGGMPPISLGEPSGRYLSFEEREEIAILNAKGVGVRAIARQLGRDAGTISRELRRNAATRSGRIEYRATVAQWKAQEAAKRPKIAKLVRNERLRDYVQDRLAGGVTHPDGTPVAGPAAPAWKGLNKPRRQDRRWASSWSPEQISHRLRLDFPDDESMRISHEAIYQSLFIEGRGALKRELVACLRTGRALREPRERSRNKPQGHVSAEVVISQRPAEAQDRAVPGHWEGDLIIGTGRSAIGTLVERRSRTTILVHLPRLEGWGEQPQVKNGPSLGGYGAQAMNKALSASITSLPQQVRQTITWDRGKELSGHAQFTLETGTRVFFADPHSPWQRPTNENTNGVLRQYFPKGTDLSRWSANDLEAVAHTLNNRPRKVLGWRTPAEVFDEQLRSLEQAGVATTG
;
A
#
# COMPACT_ATOMS: atom_id res chain seq x y z
N THR A 1 34.49 41.37 -5.38
CA THR A 1 33.01 41.44 -5.34
C THR A 1 32.35 40.12 -5.80
N ALA A 2 32.95 38.95 -5.49
CA ALA A 2 32.40 37.64 -5.84
C ALA A 2 32.17 36.72 -4.62
N GLU A 3 32.19 37.25 -3.42
CA GLU A 3 32.08 36.42 -2.19
C GLU A 3 30.74 36.48 -1.44
N SER A 4 29.71 37.18 -1.95
CA SER A 4 28.49 37.36 -1.16
C SER A 4 27.26 36.55 -1.62
N ARG A 5 27.42 35.62 -2.57
CA ARG A 5 26.27 34.81 -3.03
C ARG A 5 26.29 33.31 -2.68
N ALA A 6 27.34 32.81 -2.06
CA ALA A 6 27.44 31.39 -1.71
C ALA A 6 26.90 31.04 -0.30
N ASP A 7 26.63 32.06 0.54
CA ASP A 7 26.39 31.83 1.96
C ASP A 7 24.92 31.74 2.38
N SER A 8 23.96 32.07 1.50
CA SER A 8 22.55 32.11 1.90
C SER A 8 21.82 30.78 1.78
N THR A 9 22.31 29.84 0.97
CA THR A 9 21.70 28.50 0.81
C THR A 9 22.30 27.43 1.71
N GLY A 10 23.59 27.58 2.05
CA GLY A 10 24.27 26.64 2.96
C GLY A 10 23.87 26.84 4.44
N ARG A 11 23.62 28.08 4.87
CA ARG A 11 23.22 28.36 6.25
C ARG A 11 21.79 27.96 6.57
N ARG A 12 20.87 28.02 5.60
CA ARG A 12 19.48 27.54 5.83
C ARG A 12 19.42 26.04 6.03
N ASN A 13 20.21 25.28 5.30
CA ASN A 13 20.24 23.82 5.46
C ASN A 13 20.97 23.37 6.74
N THR A 14 22.01 24.07 7.16
CA THR A 14 22.72 23.75 8.41
C THR A 14 21.94 24.16 9.66
N LEU A 15 21.17 25.24 9.60
CA LEU A 15 20.27 25.61 10.71
C LEU A 15 19.09 24.63 10.83
N THR A 16 18.51 24.22 9.70
CA THR A 16 17.42 23.22 9.71
C THR A 16 17.90 21.86 10.22
N TRP A 17 19.12 21.45 9.86
CA TRP A 17 19.72 20.22 10.40
C TRP A 17 20.16 20.35 11.85
N LYS A 18 20.67 21.51 12.27
CA LYS A 18 20.98 21.76 13.69
C LYS A 18 19.73 21.85 14.55
N VAL A 19 18.66 22.50 14.09
CA VAL A 19 17.38 22.56 14.78
C VAL A 19 16.70 21.18 14.80
N LEU A 20 16.78 20.40 13.71
CA LEU A 20 16.31 19.01 13.68
C LEU A 20 17.20 18.08 14.51
N ALA A 21 18.50 18.31 14.56
CA ALA A 21 19.42 17.55 15.43
C ALA A 21 19.26 17.94 16.90
N MET A 22 19.04 19.23 17.22
CA MET A 22 18.70 19.68 18.57
C MET A 22 17.31 19.20 19.00
N ALA A 23 16.30 19.25 18.12
CA ALA A 23 14.99 18.68 18.39
C ALA A 23 15.01 17.14 18.46
N ALA A 24 15.92 16.47 17.74
CA ALA A 24 16.16 15.04 17.88
C ALA A 24 16.93 14.70 19.16
N ASN A 25 17.87 15.56 19.57
CA ASN A 25 18.62 15.40 20.82
C ASN A 25 17.74 15.76 22.04
N ASP A 26 16.91 16.81 21.96
CA ASP A 26 15.91 17.11 22.98
C ASP A 26 14.84 16.01 23.06
N ARG A 27 14.44 15.40 21.93
CA ARG A 27 13.55 14.23 21.94
C ARG A 27 14.26 13.00 22.53
N ASP A 28 15.55 12.82 22.30
CA ASP A 28 16.32 11.71 22.83
C ASP A 28 16.66 11.90 24.32
N GLN A 29 16.87 13.13 24.78
CA GLN A 29 16.97 13.46 26.20
C GLN A 29 15.60 13.44 26.88
N SER A 30 14.55 14.01 26.29
CA SER A 30 13.17 13.91 26.78
C SER A 30 12.67 12.46 26.82
N THR A 31 13.08 11.60 25.85
CA THR A 31 12.77 10.17 25.88
C THR A 31 13.67 9.39 26.84
N ARG A 32 14.85 9.91 27.23
CA ARG A 32 15.67 9.32 28.30
C ARG A 32 15.20 9.75 29.68
N ASP A 33 14.74 10.98 29.86
CA ASP A 33 14.23 11.51 31.12
C ASP A 33 12.74 11.23 31.34
N ALA A 34 11.92 11.10 30.27
CA ALA A 34 10.52 10.69 30.37
C ALA A 34 10.30 9.38 31.12
N PRO A 35 11.11 8.33 30.98
CA PRO A 35 11.01 7.16 31.85
C PRO A 35 11.33 7.42 33.30
N GLN A 36 12.20 8.38 33.62
CA GLN A 36 12.53 8.73 35.01
C GLN A 36 11.47 9.62 35.65
N VAL A 37 10.97 10.62 34.94
CA VAL A 37 9.87 11.48 35.38
C VAL A 37 8.59 10.68 35.53
N LEU A 38 8.25 9.86 34.55
CA LEU A 38 7.11 8.93 34.64
C LEU A 38 7.29 7.88 35.73
N ARG A 39 8.50 7.38 35.99
CA ARG A 39 8.79 6.51 37.12
C ARG A 39 8.66 7.23 38.44
N ARG A 40 9.02 8.51 38.55
CA ARG A 40 8.83 9.32 39.77
C ARG A 40 7.35 9.62 40.01
N GLN A 41 6.62 10.05 38.99
CA GLN A 41 5.17 10.25 39.07
C GLN A 41 4.46 8.94 39.42
N TRP A 42 4.81 7.83 38.75
CA TRP A 42 4.23 6.52 39.03
C TRP A 42 4.54 6.03 40.45
N ARG A 43 5.74 6.35 41.00
CA ARG A 43 6.08 6.06 42.41
C ARG A 43 5.29 6.93 43.37
N ALA A 44 5.11 8.21 43.06
CA ALA A 44 4.28 9.13 43.84
C ALA A 44 2.81 8.68 43.84
N ASP A 45 2.26 8.38 42.66
CA ASP A 45 0.90 7.83 42.51
C ASP A 45 0.71 6.50 43.23
N ARG A 46 1.74 5.65 43.25
CA ARG A 46 1.72 4.39 43.98
C ARG A 46 1.77 4.58 45.49
N ALA A 47 2.45 5.61 45.97
CA ALA A 47 2.49 5.94 47.37
C ALA A 47 1.17 6.52 47.89
N LEU A 48 0.40 7.17 47.00
CA LEU A 48 -0.93 7.71 47.33
C LEU A 48 -2.05 6.65 47.23
N ARG A 49 -1.77 5.48 46.67
CA ARG A 49 -2.78 4.39 46.58
C ARG A 49 -2.80 3.59 47.90
N PRO A 50 -3.99 3.34 48.46
CA PRO A 50 -4.08 2.44 49.62
C PRO A 50 -3.43 1.10 49.30
N PRO A 51 -2.67 0.49 50.24
CA PRO A 51 -1.98 -0.75 50.02
C PRO A 51 -2.98 -1.84 49.62
N MET A 52 -2.80 -2.42 48.43
CA MET A 52 -3.63 -3.54 47.99
C MET A 52 -3.38 -4.75 48.90
N ARG A 53 -4.41 -5.13 49.65
CA ARG A 53 -4.39 -6.31 50.48
C ARG A 53 -4.34 -7.56 49.60
N SER A 54 -3.28 -8.31 49.74
CA SER A 54 -3.04 -9.68 49.26
C SER A 54 -2.00 -9.82 48.13
N PRO A 55 -0.91 -10.54 48.42
CA PRO A 55 0.10 -10.94 47.42
C PRO A 55 -0.37 -12.20 46.67
N GLY A 56 -1.51 -12.20 46.03
CA GLY A 56 -2.01 -13.37 45.31
C GLY A 56 -3.09 -13.06 44.27
N ARG A 57 -3.49 -11.81 44.14
CA ARG A 57 -4.43 -11.43 43.09
C ARG A 57 -3.68 -11.30 41.76
N PRO A 58 -4.07 -12.04 40.71
CA PRO A 58 -3.46 -11.84 39.43
C PRO A 58 -3.58 -10.35 39.04
N ARG A 59 -2.46 -9.75 38.61
CA ARG A 59 -2.46 -8.36 38.11
C ARG A 59 -3.59 -8.25 37.11
N GLN A 60 -4.54 -7.36 37.35
CA GLN A 60 -5.59 -7.09 36.36
C GLN A 60 -4.90 -6.63 35.08
N SER A 61 -4.88 -7.50 34.08
CA SER A 61 -4.49 -7.11 32.74
C SER A 61 -5.42 -5.97 32.34
N PRO A 62 -4.90 -4.88 31.78
CA PRO A 62 -5.74 -3.82 31.24
C PRO A 62 -6.82 -4.43 30.35
N SER A 63 -8.05 -3.98 30.48
CA SER A 63 -9.17 -4.56 29.72
C SER A 63 -8.92 -4.43 28.23
N ARG A 64 -9.45 -5.33 27.42
CA ARG A 64 -9.39 -5.23 25.94
C ARG A 64 -9.94 -3.90 25.41
N ARG A 65 -10.84 -3.26 26.16
CA ARG A 65 -11.36 -1.92 25.85
C ARG A 65 -10.26 -0.88 25.91
N VAL A 66 -9.42 -0.90 26.94
CA VAL A 66 -8.28 0.02 27.10
C VAL A 66 -7.23 -0.24 26.01
N GLU A 67 -6.97 -1.52 25.70
CA GLU A 67 -6.06 -1.87 24.61
C GLU A 67 -6.59 -1.40 23.24
N ARG A 68 -7.92 -1.50 22.99
CA ARG A 68 -8.52 -0.91 21.77
C ARG A 68 -8.40 0.60 21.74
N GLN A 69 -8.62 1.29 22.85
CA GLN A 69 -8.43 2.74 22.95
C GLN A 69 -6.97 3.14 22.68
N PHE A 70 -6.02 2.39 23.23
CA PHE A 70 -4.60 2.58 22.91
C PHE A 70 -4.34 2.50 21.39
N TRP A 71 -4.87 1.48 20.72
CA TRP A 71 -4.70 1.32 19.28
C TRP A 71 -5.42 2.38 18.46
N ARG A 72 -6.54 2.91 18.96
CA ARG A 72 -7.21 4.06 18.33
C ARG A 72 -6.31 5.30 18.39
N GLN A 73 -5.64 5.56 19.51
CA GLN A 73 -4.67 6.66 19.64
C GLN A 73 -3.47 6.44 18.70
N ILE A 74 -2.90 5.26 18.65
CA ILE A 74 -1.83 4.94 17.69
C ILE A 74 -2.28 5.20 16.23
N ALA A 75 -3.53 4.92 15.90
CA ALA A 75 -4.07 5.16 14.56
C ALA A 75 -4.18 6.66 14.18
N THR A 76 -4.22 7.56 15.16
CA THR A 76 -4.17 9.02 14.93
C THR A 76 -2.75 9.53 14.69
N GLY A 77 -1.73 8.70 14.85
CA GLY A 77 -0.33 9.05 14.60
C GLY A 77 0.44 9.52 15.83
N VAL A 78 -0.16 9.46 17.03
CA VAL A 78 0.55 9.78 18.27
C VAL A 78 1.58 8.71 18.63
N THR A 79 2.57 9.08 19.42
CA THR A 79 3.61 8.15 19.88
C THR A 79 3.04 7.11 20.84
N THR A 80 3.74 5.98 20.99
CA THR A 80 3.36 4.94 21.94
C THR A 80 3.28 5.48 23.38
N ALA A 81 4.13 6.43 23.75
CA ALA A 81 4.14 7.06 25.07
C ALA A 81 2.88 7.91 25.30
N GLU A 82 2.55 8.77 24.33
CA GLU A 82 1.34 9.61 24.36
C GLU A 82 0.06 8.76 24.38
N ALA A 83 0.01 7.70 23.56
CA ALA A 83 -1.10 6.76 23.57
C ALA A 83 -1.27 6.06 24.92
N CYS A 84 -0.17 5.68 25.61
CA CYS A 84 -0.20 5.12 26.95
C CYS A 84 -0.78 6.11 27.97
N LEU A 85 -0.34 7.36 27.89
CA LEU A 85 -0.80 8.43 28.78
C LEU A 85 -2.30 8.67 28.60
N ALA A 86 -2.76 8.79 27.36
CA ALA A 86 -4.16 9.04 27.01
C ALA A 86 -5.13 7.93 27.50
N VAL A 87 -4.67 6.70 27.58
CA VAL A 87 -5.52 5.57 28.03
C VAL A 87 -5.22 5.09 29.45
N GLY A 88 -4.32 5.76 30.17
CA GLY A 88 -4.00 5.45 31.57
C GLY A 88 -3.27 4.13 31.78
N VAL A 89 -2.45 3.67 30.81
CA VAL A 89 -1.60 2.49 30.96
C VAL A 89 -0.12 2.88 31.08
N SER A 90 0.68 2.02 31.72
CA SER A 90 2.11 2.28 31.81
C SER A 90 2.80 2.08 30.45
N CYS A 91 3.81 2.91 30.15
CA CYS A 91 4.57 2.81 28.90
C CYS A 91 5.13 1.42 28.60
N PRO A 92 5.65 0.63 29.59
CA PRO A 92 6.07 -0.74 29.35
C PRO A 92 4.95 -1.67 28.84
N VAL A 93 3.70 -1.43 29.28
CA VAL A 93 2.53 -2.21 28.81
C VAL A 93 2.21 -1.87 27.35
N GLY A 94 2.09 -0.58 27.02
CA GLY A 94 1.80 -0.16 25.65
C GLY A 94 2.93 -0.52 24.68
N ALA A 95 4.20 -0.34 25.10
CA ALA A 95 5.35 -0.74 24.29
C ALA A 95 5.37 -2.26 24.02
N ARG A 96 4.95 -3.06 25.01
CA ARG A 96 4.78 -4.50 24.82
C ARG A 96 3.65 -4.83 23.83
N TRP A 97 2.48 -4.18 23.97
CA TRP A 97 1.39 -4.34 23.01
C TRP A 97 1.84 -4.00 21.59
N PHE A 98 2.47 -2.84 21.43
CA PHE A 98 2.96 -2.37 20.15
C PHE A 98 3.96 -3.35 19.52
N ARG A 99 4.94 -3.81 20.29
CA ARG A 99 5.97 -4.75 19.82
C ARG A 99 5.41 -6.12 19.47
N HIS A 100 4.58 -6.70 20.37
CA HIS A 100 3.99 -8.03 20.16
C HIS A 100 2.99 -8.07 19.00
N ALA A 101 2.37 -6.94 18.70
CA ALA A 101 1.43 -6.80 17.59
C ALA A 101 2.08 -6.29 16.29
N GLY A 102 3.42 -6.09 16.28
CA GLY A 102 4.12 -5.63 15.09
C GLY A 102 3.70 -4.23 14.62
N GLY A 103 3.31 -3.34 15.55
CA GLY A 103 2.89 -1.98 15.23
C GLY A 103 1.45 -1.83 14.72
N MET A 104 0.66 -2.91 14.73
CA MET A 104 -0.72 -2.92 14.25
C MET A 104 -1.69 -3.51 15.29
N PRO A 105 -2.95 -3.03 15.35
CA PRO A 105 -3.94 -3.61 16.25
C PRO A 105 -4.17 -5.09 15.91
N PRO A 106 -4.10 -5.99 16.89
CA PRO A 106 -4.42 -7.41 16.68
C PRO A 106 -5.86 -7.57 16.15
N ILE A 107 -6.08 -8.45 15.17
CA ILE A 107 -7.42 -8.78 14.65
C ILE A 107 -8.34 -9.24 15.78
N SER A 108 -7.77 -9.93 16.78
CA SER A 108 -8.51 -10.41 17.95
C SER A 108 -9.10 -9.29 18.81
N LEU A 109 -8.65 -8.03 18.64
CA LEU A 109 -9.18 -6.84 19.31
C LEU A 109 -10.36 -6.19 18.60
N GLY A 110 -10.76 -6.67 17.43
CA GLY A 110 -11.96 -6.18 16.75
C GLY A 110 -13.15 -6.10 17.70
N GLU A 111 -14.04 -5.14 17.48
CA GLU A 111 -15.29 -5.05 18.22
C GLU A 111 -16.04 -6.38 18.08
N PRO A 112 -16.62 -6.93 19.18
CA PRO A 112 -17.45 -8.10 19.07
C PRO A 112 -18.58 -7.81 18.07
N SER A 113 -18.74 -8.65 17.04
CA SER A 113 -19.90 -8.55 16.18
C SER A 113 -21.16 -8.74 17.05
N GLY A 114 -22.31 -8.25 16.60
CA GLY A 114 -23.58 -8.42 17.32
C GLY A 114 -23.97 -9.85 17.67
N ARG A 115 -23.20 -10.83 17.20
CA ARG A 115 -23.29 -12.25 17.56
C ARG A 115 -22.82 -12.52 19.00
N TYR A 116 -21.93 -11.69 19.57
CA TYR A 116 -21.37 -11.90 20.92
C TYR A 116 -21.99 -10.92 21.91
N LEU A 117 -22.16 -11.36 23.15
CA LEU A 117 -22.67 -10.51 24.21
C LEU A 117 -21.64 -9.43 24.57
N SER A 118 -22.09 -8.19 24.70
CA SER A 118 -21.30 -7.06 25.19
C SER A 118 -21.14 -7.14 26.71
N PHE A 119 -20.32 -6.24 27.28
CA PHE A 119 -20.19 -6.17 28.76
C PHE A 119 -21.48 -5.65 29.39
N GLU A 120 -22.09 -4.67 28.77
CA GLU A 120 -23.37 -4.07 29.20
C GLU A 120 -24.49 -5.12 29.22
N GLU A 121 -24.59 -5.96 28.20
CA GLU A 121 -25.54 -7.08 28.19
C GLU A 121 -25.25 -8.10 29.28
N ARG A 122 -23.97 -8.35 29.62
CA ARG A 122 -23.60 -9.22 30.75
C ARG A 122 -23.95 -8.62 32.11
N GLU A 123 -23.83 -7.30 32.24
CA GLU A 123 -24.26 -6.61 33.47
C GLU A 123 -25.77 -6.76 33.67
N GLU A 124 -26.56 -6.54 32.61
CA GLU A 124 -28.00 -6.68 32.65
C GLU A 124 -28.42 -8.14 32.93
N ILE A 125 -27.74 -9.14 32.32
CA ILE A 125 -27.93 -10.55 32.65
C ILE A 125 -27.65 -10.80 34.14
N ALA A 126 -26.60 -10.22 34.70
CA ALA A 126 -26.27 -10.40 36.12
C ALA A 126 -27.34 -9.83 37.03
N ILE A 127 -27.83 -8.62 36.73
CA ILE A 127 -28.90 -7.96 37.51
C ILE A 127 -30.20 -8.75 37.46
N LEU A 128 -30.64 -9.14 36.28
CA LEU A 128 -31.88 -9.87 36.07
C LEU A 128 -31.83 -11.29 36.68
N ASN A 129 -30.69 -11.96 36.52
CA ASN A 129 -30.48 -13.29 37.14
C ASN A 129 -30.47 -13.20 38.65
N ALA A 130 -29.87 -12.15 39.25
CA ALA A 130 -29.90 -11.91 40.67
C ALA A 130 -31.33 -11.63 41.22
N LYS A 131 -32.19 -11.01 40.41
CA LYS A 131 -33.63 -10.80 40.68
C LYS A 131 -34.47 -12.06 40.48
N GLY A 132 -33.88 -13.21 40.13
CA GLY A 132 -34.59 -14.46 39.88
C GLY A 132 -35.37 -14.50 38.56
N VAL A 133 -35.09 -13.60 37.61
CA VAL A 133 -35.74 -13.60 36.30
C VAL A 133 -35.30 -14.80 35.50
N GLY A 134 -36.22 -15.54 34.91
CA GLY A 134 -35.95 -16.73 34.13
C GLY A 134 -35.27 -16.45 32.80
N VAL A 135 -34.45 -17.39 32.31
CA VAL A 135 -33.64 -17.28 31.08
C VAL A 135 -34.41 -16.78 29.88
N ARG A 136 -35.66 -17.27 29.67
CA ARG A 136 -36.49 -16.83 28.53
C ARG A 136 -36.93 -15.36 28.62
N ALA A 137 -37.18 -14.88 29.87
CA ALA A 137 -37.56 -13.49 30.11
C ALA A 137 -36.34 -12.56 29.93
N ILE A 138 -35.16 -12.95 30.42
CA ILE A 138 -33.91 -12.23 30.19
C ILE A 138 -33.62 -12.12 28.68
N ALA A 139 -33.76 -13.23 27.94
CA ALA A 139 -33.54 -13.27 26.52
C ALA A 139 -34.47 -12.31 25.76
N ARG A 140 -35.76 -12.25 26.08
CA ARG A 140 -36.74 -11.32 25.50
C ARG A 140 -36.35 -9.86 25.78
N GLN A 141 -35.97 -9.55 27.00
CA GLN A 141 -35.60 -8.19 27.41
C GLN A 141 -34.36 -7.67 26.69
N LEU A 142 -33.38 -8.56 26.45
CA LEU A 142 -32.13 -8.21 25.74
C LEU A 142 -32.23 -8.38 24.22
N GLY A 143 -33.33 -8.83 23.66
CA GLY A 143 -33.46 -9.12 22.23
C GLY A 143 -32.50 -10.21 21.76
N ARG A 144 -32.19 -11.18 22.62
CA ARG A 144 -31.25 -12.29 22.35
C ARG A 144 -31.96 -13.64 22.38
N ASP A 145 -31.37 -14.63 21.71
CA ASP A 145 -31.84 -16.02 21.78
C ASP A 145 -31.68 -16.61 23.18
N ALA A 146 -32.69 -17.35 23.65
CA ALA A 146 -32.72 -17.95 24.97
C ALA A 146 -31.58 -18.98 25.16
N GLY A 147 -31.18 -19.69 24.11
CA GLY A 147 -30.03 -20.60 24.14
C GLY A 147 -28.71 -19.84 24.29
N THR A 148 -28.63 -18.58 23.84
CA THR A 148 -27.45 -17.74 24.07
C THR A 148 -27.31 -17.38 25.53
N ILE A 149 -28.39 -16.96 26.20
CA ILE A 149 -28.40 -16.62 27.63
C ILE A 149 -28.13 -17.88 28.48
N SER A 150 -28.75 -19.01 28.16
CA SER A 150 -28.53 -20.27 28.86
C SER A 150 -27.06 -20.72 28.76
N ARG A 151 -26.46 -20.64 27.57
CA ARG A 151 -25.04 -20.96 27.35
C ARG A 151 -24.11 -19.99 28.07
N GLU A 152 -24.43 -18.69 28.10
CA GLU A 152 -23.67 -17.69 28.82
C GLU A 152 -23.64 -17.99 30.34
N LEU A 153 -24.79 -18.19 30.96
CA LEU A 153 -24.92 -18.51 32.35
C LEU A 153 -24.18 -19.81 32.70
N ARG A 154 -24.35 -20.87 31.89
CA ARG A 154 -23.69 -22.18 32.16
C ARG A 154 -22.17 -22.13 32.02
N ARG A 155 -21.65 -21.41 31.01
CA ARG A 155 -20.20 -21.39 30.70
C ARG A 155 -19.44 -20.41 31.56
N ASN A 156 -20.06 -19.29 31.90
CA ASN A 156 -19.35 -18.14 32.45
C ASN A 156 -19.68 -17.86 33.93
N ALA A 157 -20.66 -18.54 34.52
CA ALA A 157 -20.91 -18.43 35.96
C ALA A 157 -19.74 -18.99 36.79
N ALA A 158 -19.61 -18.51 38.02
CA ALA A 158 -18.67 -19.02 38.99
C ALA A 158 -19.32 -20.18 39.79
N THR A 159 -18.54 -21.24 40.05
CA THR A 159 -19.02 -22.47 40.68
C THR A 159 -18.52 -22.61 42.14
N ARG A 160 -18.12 -21.50 42.79
CA ARG A 160 -17.32 -21.53 44.00
C ARG A 160 -18.06 -21.98 45.30
N SER A 161 -19.38 -22.12 45.27
CA SER A 161 -20.16 -22.44 46.48
C SER A 161 -21.34 -23.38 46.23
N GLY A 162 -21.25 -24.25 45.22
CA GLY A 162 -22.36 -25.16 44.89
C GLY A 162 -23.56 -24.45 44.24
N ARG A 163 -23.62 -23.13 44.25
CA ARG A 163 -24.59 -22.30 43.54
C ARG A 163 -23.96 -21.64 42.33
N ILE A 164 -24.72 -21.53 41.26
CA ILE A 164 -24.31 -20.82 40.06
C ILE A 164 -24.41 -19.31 40.31
N GLU A 165 -23.28 -18.69 40.68
CA GLU A 165 -23.18 -17.24 40.84
C GLU A 165 -22.70 -16.63 39.53
N TYR A 166 -23.55 -15.87 38.86
CA TYR A 166 -23.17 -15.17 37.66
C TYR A 166 -22.77 -13.72 37.98
N ARG A 167 -21.52 -13.37 37.60
CA ARG A 167 -20.96 -12.01 37.72
C ARG A 167 -20.49 -11.54 36.35
N ALA A 168 -20.98 -10.41 35.88
CA ALA A 168 -20.64 -9.85 34.57
C ALA A 168 -19.14 -9.72 34.37
N THR A 169 -18.40 -9.24 35.36
CA THR A 169 -16.92 -9.09 35.31
C THR A 169 -16.19 -10.42 35.12
N VAL A 170 -16.63 -11.47 35.81
CA VAL A 170 -16.06 -12.82 35.71
C VAL A 170 -16.40 -13.44 34.36
N ALA A 171 -17.65 -13.28 33.93
CA ALA A 171 -18.12 -13.75 32.64
C ALA A 171 -17.39 -13.08 31.49
N GLN A 172 -17.20 -11.77 31.59
CA GLN A 172 -16.42 -11.00 30.63
C GLN A 172 -14.95 -11.45 30.56
N TRP A 173 -14.33 -11.65 31.71
CA TRP A 173 -12.97 -12.17 31.78
C TRP A 173 -12.86 -13.57 31.17
N LYS A 174 -13.75 -14.51 31.50
CA LYS A 174 -13.78 -15.86 30.91
C LYS A 174 -13.99 -15.81 29.40
N ALA A 175 -14.88 -14.96 28.90
CA ALA A 175 -15.12 -14.77 27.48
C ALA A 175 -13.88 -14.20 26.77
N GLN A 176 -13.19 -13.26 27.43
CA GLN A 176 -11.95 -12.68 26.89
C GLN A 176 -10.82 -13.70 26.86
N GLU A 177 -10.64 -14.51 27.89
CA GLU A 177 -9.66 -15.60 27.91
C GLU A 177 -9.97 -16.66 26.85
N ALA A 178 -11.24 -17.02 26.68
CA ALA A 178 -11.67 -17.94 25.64
C ALA A 178 -11.41 -17.35 24.22
N ALA A 179 -11.56 -16.03 24.05
CA ALA A 179 -11.23 -15.35 22.80
C ALA A 179 -9.72 -15.28 22.51
N LYS A 180 -8.88 -15.39 23.55
CA LYS A 180 -7.40 -15.41 23.40
C LYS A 180 -6.86 -16.77 22.97
N ARG A 181 -7.68 -17.83 22.93
CA ARG A 181 -7.21 -19.15 22.49
C ARG A 181 -6.53 -19.04 21.15
N PRO A 182 -5.26 -19.47 21.02
CA PRO A 182 -4.54 -19.40 19.78
C PRO A 182 -5.25 -20.24 18.73
N LYS A 183 -5.78 -19.59 17.70
CA LYS A 183 -6.23 -20.28 16.50
C LYS A 183 -5.00 -20.48 15.63
N ILE A 184 -4.82 -21.70 15.11
CA ILE A 184 -3.79 -21.98 14.12
C ILE A 184 -3.99 -20.97 12.96
N ALA A 185 -2.95 -20.22 12.64
CA ALA A 185 -3.01 -19.23 11.58
C ALA A 185 -3.40 -19.91 10.25
N LYS A 186 -4.25 -19.26 9.45
CA LYS A 186 -4.76 -19.85 8.21
C LYS A 186 -3.63 -20.22 7.24
N LEU A 187 -2.58 -19.41 7.19
CA LEU A 187 -1.37 -19.66 6.36
C LEU A 187 -0.51 -20.84 6.87
N VAL A 188 -0.62 -21.21 8.14
CA VAL A 188 0.02 -22.43 8.67
C VAL A 188 -0.77 -23.67 8.25
N ARG A 189 -2.10 -23.54 8.28
CA ARG A 189 -3.00 -24.65 8.03
C ARG A 189 -3.19 -24.95 6.53
N ASN A 190 -3.13 -23.95 5.67
CA ASN A 190 -3.36 -24.07 4.23
C ASN A 190 -2.06 -23.74 3.49
N GLU A 191 -1.35 -24.75 3.02
CA GLU A 191 -0.08 -24.62 2.30
C GLU A 191 -0.28 -23.96 0.94
N ARG A 192 -1.30 -24.33 0.18
CA ARG A 192 -1.63 -23.74 -1.11
C ARG A 192 -1.85 -22.22 -1.00
N LEU A 193 -2.58 -21.79 0.03
CA LEU A 193 -2.78 -20.37 0.31
C LEU A 193 -1.46 -19.69 0.71
N ARG A 194 -0.66 -20.36 1.52
CA ARG A 194 0.65 -19.84 1.94
C ARG A 194 1.56 -19.62 0.75
N ASP A 195 1.69 -20.61 -0.12
CA ASP A 195 2.57 -20.58 -1.26
C ASP A 195 2.11 -19.51 -2.27
N TYR A 196 0.81 -19.43 -2.56
CA TYR A 196 0.24 -18.36 -3.35
C TYR A 196 0.60 -16.97 -2.80
N VAL A 197 0.50 -16.76 -1.49
CA VAL A 197 0.81 -15.48 -0.84
C VAL A 197 2.32 -15.20 -0.90
N GLN A 198 3.16 -16.21 -0.66
CA GLN A 198 4.62 -16.06 -0.69
C GLN A 198 5.14 -15.68 -2.07
N ASP A 199 4.69 -16.36 -3.12
CA ASP A 199 5.11 -16.11 -4.50
C ASP A 199 4.83 -14.66 -4.91
N ARG A 200 3.64 -14.17 -4.60
CA ARG A 200 3.24 -12.81 -4.97
C ARG A 200 3.91 -11.73 -4.10
N LEU A 201 4.17 -12.03 -2.85
CA LEU A 201 5.02 -11.17 -2.00
C LEU A 201 6.47 -11.17 -2.47
N ALA A 202 6.99 -12.29 -2.95
CA ALA A 202 8.33 -12.37 -3.51
C ALA A 202 8.46 -11.67 -4.88
N GLY A 203 7.35 -11.33 -5.52
CA GLY A 203 7.33 -10.65 -6.81
C GLY A 203 7.26 -11.60 -8.00
N GLY A 204 6.94 -12.86 -7.78
CA GLY A 204 6.67 -13.82 -8.85
C GLY A 204 5.47 -13.42 -9.70
N VAL A 205 5.61 -13.48 -11.01
CA VAL A 205 4.53 -13.29 -11.97
C VAL A 205 4.03 -14.68 -12.35
N THR A 206 2.99 -15.15 -11.64
CA THR A 206 2.49 -16.53 -11.79
C THR A 206 0.98 -16.55 -11.97
N HIS A 207 0.49 -17.56 -12.66
CA HIS A 207 -0.92 -17.92 -12.74
C HIS A 207 -1.45 -18.38 -11.35
N PRO A 208 -2.77 -18.49 -11.16
CA PRO A 208 -3.35 -18.95 -9.88
C PRO A 208 -2.89 -20.34 -9.44
N ASP A 209 -2.53 -21.21 -10.38
CA ASP A 209 -1.98 -22.56 -10.14
C ASP A 209 -0.50 -22.58 -9.76
N GLY A 210 0.19 -21.41 -9.81
CA GLY A 210 1.60 -21.26 -9.50
C GLY A 210 2.53 -21.38 -10.72
N THR A 211 2.00 -21.68 -11.91
CA THR A 211 2.80 -21.72 -13.14
C THR A 211 3.27 -20.31 -13.53
N PRO A 212 4.51 -20.12 -13.99
CA PRO A 212 4.99 -18.82 -14.42
C PRO A 212 4.19 -18.28 -15.61
N VAL A 213 3.87 -16.98 -15.57
CA VAL A 213 3.35 -16.28 -16.75
C VAL A 213 4.48 -16.09 -17.74
N ALA A 214 4.24 -16.43 -19.03
CA ALA A 214 5.23 -16.26 -20.07
C ALA A 214 5.65 -14.78 -20.19
N GLY A 215 6.94 -14.52 -20.25
CA GLY A 215 7.50 -13.20 -20.37
C GLY A 215 8.92 -13.10 -19.86
N PRO A 216 9.54 -11.91 -19.93
CA PRO A 216 10.90 -11.69 -19.49
C PRO A 216 11.05 -11.87 -17.97
N ALA A 217 12.20 -12.35 -17.54
CA ALA A 217 12.55 -12.46 -16.13
C ALA A 217 12.51 -11.10 -15.43
N ALA A 218 12.21 -11.10 -14.12
CA ALA A 218 12.18 -9.87 -13.33
C ALA A 218 13.50 -9.09 -13.47
N PRO A 219 13.46 -7.76 -13.69
CA PRO A 219 14.67 -6.98 -13.96
C PRO A 219 15.57 -6.90 -12.74
N ALA A 220 16.88 -7.02 -12.95
CA ALA A 220 17.85 -6.73 -11.93
C ALA A 220 17.89 -5.24 -11.62
N TRP A 221 18.06 -4.88 -10.33
CA TRP A 221 18.17 -3.48 -9.94
C TRP A 221 19.48 -2.86 -10.43
N LYS A 222 19.41 -1.76 -11.17
CA LYS A 222 20.57 -1.04 -11.76
C LYS A 222 20.76 0.39 -11.21
N GLY A 223 19.93 0.84 -10.28
CA GLY A 223 20.02 2.18 -9.69
C GLY A 223 21.05 2.29 -8.57
N LEU A 224 21.24 3.51 -8.07
CA LEU A 224 22.07 3.77 -6.90
C LEU A 224 21.46 3.10 -5.66
N ASN A 225 22.24 2.24 -5.02
CA ASN A 225 21.84 1.61 -3.77
C ASN A 225 22.01 2.60 -2.61
N LYS A 226 20.92 2.92 -1.95
CA LYS A 226 21.00 3.55 -0.61
C LYS A 226 21.31 2.45 0.41
N PRO A 227 22.13 2.73 1.44
CA PRO A 227 22.26 1.82 2.56
C PRO A 227 20.89 1.39 3.06
N ARG A 228 20.64 0.13 3.34
CA ARG A 228 19.35 -0.48 3.74
C ARG A 228 18.29 -0.67 2.64
N ARG A 229 18.57 -0.35 1.36
CA ARG A 229 17.65 -0.56 0.24
C ARG A 229 18.33 -1.19 -0.97
N GLN A 230 19.31 -2.06 -0.73
CA GLN A 230 20.03 -2.77 -1.79
C GLN A 230 19.13 -3.72 -2.58
N ASP A 231 18.11 -4.26 -1.92
CA ASP A 231 17.17 -5.18 -2.52
C ASP A 231 15.83 -4.47 -2.80
N ARG A 232 15.48 -4.36 -4.06
CA ARG A 232 14.26 -3.72 -4.55
C ARG A 232 13.13 -4.71 -4.88
N ARG A 233 13.12 -5.88 -4.27
CA ARG A 233 12.06 -6.90 -4.44
C ARG A 233 10.66 -6.33 -4.27
N TRP A 234 10.50 -5.32 -3.39
CA TRP A 234 9.24 -4.61 -3.21
C TRP A 234 8.71 -3.90 -4.46
N ALA A 235 9.56 -3.64 -5.48
CA ALA A 235 9.14 -3.03 -6.72
C ALA A 235 8.32 -4.01 -7.58
N SER A 236 8.66 -5.29 -7.59
CA SER A 236 7.93 -6.35 -8.29
C SER A 236 6.83 -6.99 -7.44
N SER A 237 6.90 -6.91 -6.11
CA SER A 237 5.98 -7.55 -5.17
C SER A 237 4.56 -6.99 -5.22
N TRP A 238 3.57 -7.85 -5.03
CA TRP A 238 2.19 -7.41 -4.79
C TRP A 238 2.04 -6.96 -3.33
N SER A 239 1.18 -5.98 -3.11
CA SER A 239 0.83 -5.61 -1.73
C SER A 239 -0.12 -6.65 -1.12
N PRO A 240 -0.13 -6.82 0.21
CA PRO A 240 -1.11 -7.67 0.89
C PRO A 240 -2.57 -7.37 0.52
N GLU A 241 -2.91 -6.11 0.24
CA GLU A 241 -4.24 -5.71 -0.23
C GLU A 241 -4.54 -6.28 -1.62
N GLN A 242 -3.59 -6.17 -2.56
CA GLN A 242 -3.72 -6.75 -3.88
C GLN A 242 -3.92 -8.27 -3.81
N ILE A 243 -3.11 -8.96 -3.01
CA ILE A 243 -3.20 -10.42 -2.82
C ILE A 243 -4.55 -10.80 -2.23
N SER A 244 -4.99 -10.15 -1.16
CA SER A 244 -6.25 -10.44 -0.49
C SER A 244 -7.48 -10.31 -1.40
N HIS A 245 -7.49 -9.30 -2.24
CA HIS A 245 -8.59 -9.07 -3.17
C HIS A 245 -8.51 -9.99 -4.40
N ARG A 246 -7.30 -10.21 -4.92
CA ARG A 246 -7.08 -11.08 -6.08
C ARG A 246 -7.48 -12.53 -5.82
N LEU A 247 -7.24 -13.05 -4.64
CA LEU A 247 -7.66 -14.40 -4.23
C LEU A 247 -9.16 -14.67 -4.44
N ARG A 248 -9.99 -13.62 -4.43
CA ARG A 248 -11.42 -13.76 -4.68
C ARG A 248 -11.75 -13.95 -6.16
N LEU A 249 -10.93 -13.42 -7.03
CA LEU A 249 -11.07 -13.55 -8.48
C LEU A 249 -10.48 -14.88 -8.96
N ASP A 250 -9.31 -15.23 -8.43
CA ASP A 250 -8.59 -16.45 -8.83
C ASP A 250 -9.26 -17.72 -8.30
N PHE A 251 -9.94 -17.65 -7.16
CA PHE A 251 -10.61 -18.78 -6.51
C PHE A 251 -12.02 -18.38 -6.06
N PRO A 252 -12.98 -18.12 -6.98
CA PRO A 252 -14.30 -17.61 -6.62
C PRO A 252 -15.06 -18.55 -5.67
N ASP A 253 -14.96 -19.86 -5.85
CA ASP A 253 -15.73 -20.87 -5.14
C ASP A 253 -14.97 -21.50 -3.95
N ASP A 254 -13.69 -21.16 -3.74
CA ASP A 254 -12.87 -21.73 -2.67
C ASP A 254 -12.70 -20.75 -1.49
N GLU A 255 -13.54 -20.90 -0.45
CA GLU A 255 -13.43 -20.10 0.78
C GLU A 255 -12.14 -20.40 1.56
N SER A 256 -11.50 -21.54 1.34
CA SER A 256 -10.23 -21.87 2.01
C SER A 256 -9.11 -20.93 1.56
N MET A 257 -9.20 -20.41 0.32
CA MET A 257 -8.28 -19.45 -0.29
C MET A 257 -8.62 -17.98 0.07
N ARG A 258 -9.39 -17.70 1.10
CA ARG A 258 -9.70 -16.34 1.57
C ARG A 258 -8.80 -15.95 2.73
N ILE A 259 -8.15 -14.80 2.62
CA ILE A 259 -7.37 -14.21 3.69
C ILE A 259 -7.48 -12.68 3.63
N SER A 260 -7.52 -12.02 4.79
CA SER A 260 -7.50 -10.55 4.83
C SER A 260 -6.05 -10.04 4.69
N HIS A 261 -5.90 -8.86 4.10
CA HIS A 261 -4.59 -8.20 4.02
C HIS A 261 -3.95 -7.99 5.40
N GLU A 262 -4.77 -7.75 6.42
CA GLU A 262 -4.33 -7.59 7.80
C GLU A 262 -3.74 -8.89 8.37
N ALA A 263 -4.33 -10.06 8.04
CA ALA A 263 -3.78 -11.35 8.45
C ALA A 263 -2.44 -11.65 7.77
N ILE A 264 -2.25 -11.21 6.51
CA ILE A 264 -0.97 -11.31 5.81
C ILE A 264 0.07 -10.43 6.51
N TYR A 265 -0.25 -9.15 6.81
CA TYR A 265 0.65 -8.28 7.56
C TYR A 265 1.02 -8.85 8.92
N GLN A 266 0.04 -9.36 9.67
CA GLN A 266 0.33 -9.96 10.98
C GLN A 266 1.23 -11.19 10.88
N SER A 267 1.09 -11.99 9.83
CA SER A 267 1.97 -13.15 9.61
C SER A 267 3.40 -12.77 9.27
N LEU A 268 3.61 -11.57 8.71
CA LEU A 268 4.95 -11.04 8.40
C LEU A 268 5.63 -10.41 9.63
N PHE A 269 4.88 -9.73 10.48
CA PHE A 269 5.44 -8.89 11.56
C PHE A 269 5.41 -9.52 12.95
N ILE A 270 4.56 -10.53 13.19
CA ILE A 270 4.43 -11.14 14.50
C ILE A 270 5.33 -12.37 14.60
N GLU A 271 6.28 -12.34 15.53
CA GLU A 271 7.11 -13.50 15.88
C GLU A 271 6.24 -14.63 16.43
N GLY A 272 6.51 -15.87 16.00
CA GLY A 272 5.77 -17.06 16.43
C GLY A 272 4.54 -17.44 15.60
N ARG A 273 4.11 -16.60 14.64
CA ARG A 273 3.07 -16.96 13.66
C ARG A 273 3.64 -17.36 12.30
N GLY A 274 4.92 -17.66 12.24
CA GLY A 274 5.87 -17.88 11.15
C GLY A 274 5.47 -18.76 9.97
N ALA A 275 4.25 -18.58 9.44
CA ALA A 275 3.86 -19.21 8.18
C ALA A 275 4.51 -18.60 6.95
N LEU A 276 4.91 -17.34 7.02
CA LEU A 276 5.58 -16.63 5.94
C LEU A 276 7.07 -16.42 6.27
N LYS A 277 7.91 -16.52 5.24
CA LYS A 277 9.34 -16.25 5.38
C LYS A 277 9.57 -14.80 5.81
N ARG A 278 10.35 -14.57 6.86
CA ARG A 278 10.62 -13.23 7.43
C ARG A 278 11.26 -12.27 6.42
N GLU A 279 12.03 -12.80 5.49
CA GLU A 279 12.64 -12.05 4.40
C GLU A 279 11.63 -11.31 3.53
N LEU A 280 10.37 -11.79 3.48
CA LEU A 280 9.29 -11.17 2.72
C LEU A 280 8.85 -9.80 3.26
N VAL A 281 9.25 -9.43 4.48
CA VAL A 281 9.07 -8.07 4.99
C VAL A 281 9.79 -7.04 4.11
N ALA A 282 10.96 -7.41 3.56
CA ALA A 282 11.70 -6.57 2.62
C ALA A 282 10.93 -6.34 1.30
N CYS A 283 10.00 -7.23 0.97
CA CYS A 283 9.15 -7.13 -0.22
C CYS A 283 8.00 -6.12 -0.07
N LEU A 284 7.73 -5.62 1.13
CA LEU A 284 6.74 -4.57 1.33
C LEU A 284 7.28 -3.22 0.87
N ARG A 285 6.43 -2.42 0.23
CA ARG A 285 6.80 -1.11 -0.35
C ARG A 285 7.54 -0.18 0.61
N THR A 286 7.24 -0.22 1.88
CA THR A 286 7.91 0.60 2.90
C THR A 286 9.14 -0.08 3.47
N GLY A 287 9.26 -1.40 3.38
CA GLY A 287 10.35 -2.21 3.94
C GLY A 287 10.56 -2.00 5.44
N ARG A 288 9.57 -1.44 6.14
CA ARG A 288 9.64 -1.14 7.57
C ARG A 288 9.15 -2.32 8.37
N ALA A 289 9.86 -2.63 9.44
CA ALA A 289 9.43 -3.64 10.40
C ALA A 289 8.15 -3.27 11.18
N LEU A 290 7.77 -1.99 11.15
CA LEU A 290 6.59 -1.45 11.81
C LEU A 290 5.81 -0.58 10.81
N ARG A 291 4.48 -0.63 10.89
CA ARG A 291 3.57 0.18 10.09
C ARG A 291 3.39 1.54 10.77
N GLU A 292 3.52 2.63 9.99
CA GLU A 292 3.17 3.97 10.44
C GLU A 292 1.87 4.43 9.76
N PRO A 293 1.01 5.22 10.45
CA PRO A 293 -0.16 5.83 9.84
C PRO A 293 0.23 6.75 8.67
N ARG A 294 -0.61 6.79 7.62
CA ARG A 294 -0.40 7.71 6.50
C ARG A 294 -0.79 9.12 6.90
N GLU A 295 0.15 10.07 6.86
CA GLU A 295 -0.16 11.50 6.85
C GLU A 295 -0.94 11.88 5.58
N ARG A 296 -2.04 12.62 5.73
CA ARG A 296 -2.78 13.17 4.59
C ARG A 296 -1.96 14.31 3.97
N SER A 297 -1.53 14.14 2.71
CA SER A 297 -0.86 15.22 1.99
C SER A 297 -1.85 16.34 1.70
N ARG A 298 -1.43 17.59 1.99
CA ARG A 298 -2.19 18.81 1.67
C ARG A 298 -2.09 19.12 0.17
N ASN A 299 -3.21 19.49 -0.44
CA ASN A 299 -3.28 19.94 -1.84
C ASN A 299 -2.58 21.28 -2.04
N LYS A 300 -1.84 21.43 -3.13
CA LYS A 300 -1.23 22.69 -3.60
C LYS A 300 -2.14 23.37 -4.64
N PRO A 301 -2.17 24.72 -4.71
CA PRO A 301 -3.07 25.46 -5.60
C PRO A 301 -2.59 25.54 -7.06
N GLN A 302 -3.53 25.82 -7.97
CA GLN A 302 -3.44 25.80 -9.43
C GLN A 302 -3.04 27.16 -10.04
N GLY A 303 -2.41 27.16 -11.24
CA GLY A 303 -2.06 28.34 -12.04
C GLY A 303 -2.56 28.23 -13.50
N HIS A 304 -2.66 29.36 -14.20
CA HIS A 304 -3.40 29.60 -15.45
C HIS A 304 -2.68 29.29 -16.80
N VAL A 305 -3.44 29.18 -17.90
CA VAL A 305 -3.16 28.54 -19.21
C VAL A 305 -3.43 29.47 -20.40
N SER A 306 -2.73 29.26 -21.54
CA SER A 306 -3.08 29.79 -22.87
C SER A 306 -3.21 28.68 -23.93
N ALA A 307 -4.05 28.92 -24.95
CA ALA A 307 -4.59 27.90 -25.87
C ALA A 307 -3.82 27.73 -27.18
N GLU A 308 -3.42 26.48 -27.55
CA GLU A 308 -3.15 26.01 -28.89
C GLU A 308 -3.18 24.48 -28.98
N VAL A 309 -3.88 23.95 -29.97
CA VAL A 309 -4.19 22.53 -30.27
C VAL A 309 -4.58 21.72 -29.01
N VAL A 310 -5.75 22.00 -28.56
CA VAL A 310 -6.25 21.70 -27.24
C VAL A 310 -6.80 20.29 -27.19
N ILE A 311 -6.56 19.63 -26.06
CA ILE A 311 -7.21 18.39 -25.62
C ILE A 311 -8.74 18.38 -25.83
N SER A 312 -9.38 19.55 -25.97
CA SER A 312 -10.79 19.73 -26.30
C SER A 312 -11.19 19.14 -27.67
N GLN A 313 -10.25 18.97 -28.60
CA GLN A 313 -10.49 18.33 -29.91
C GLN A 313 -10.31 16.81 -29.88
N ARG A 314 -9.93 16.25 -28.73
CA ARG A 314 -9.82 14.81 -28.56
C ARG A 314 -11.22 14.18 -28.59
N PRO A 315 -11.41 13.02 -29.28
CA PRO A 315 -12.70 12.34 -29.29
C PRO A 315 -13.27 12.12 -27.89
N ALA A 316 -14.57 12.32 -27.71
CA ALA A 316 -15.25 12.12 -26.42
C ALA A 316 -15.04 10.71 -25.88
N GLU A 317 -14.98 9.71 -26.74
CA GLU A 317 -14.68 8.30 -26.44
C GLU A 317 -13.36 8.12 -25.69
N ALA A 318 -12.38 8.96 -25.97
CA ALA A 318 -11.11 8.97 -25.26
C ALA A 318 -11.28 9.50 -23.81
N GLN A 319 -12.28 10.33 -23.52
CA GLN A 319 -12.54 10.80 -22.16
C GLN A 319 -13.21 9.73 -21.30
N ASP A 320 -14.17 9.02 -21.85
CA ASP A 320 -14.97 8.02 -21.12
C ASP A 320 -14.22 6.73 -20.80
N ARG A 321 -13.03 6.54 -21.39
CA ARG A 321 -12.24 5.32 -21.24
C ARG A 321 -13.03 4.06 -21.63
N ALA A 322 -14.06 4.21 -22.44
CA ALA A 322 -14.92 3.12 -22.88
C ALA A 322 -14.30 2.36 -24.05
N VAL A 323 -13.64 3.08 -24.96
CA VAL A 323 -13.02 2.54 -26.15
C VAL A 323 -11.52 2.31 -25.90
N PRO A 324 -10.95 1.13 -26.25
CA PRO A 324 -9.52 0.89 -26.19
C PRO A 324 -8.75 1.66 -27.26
N GLY A 325 -7.42 1.78 -27.09
CA GLY A 325 -6.55 2.37 -28.08
C GLY A 325 -6.23 3.85 -27.87
N HIS A 326 -6.63 4.43 -26.74
CA HIS A 326 -6.28 5.78 -26.34
C HIS A 326 -5.17 5.76 -25.31
N TRP A 327 -4.02 6.31 -25.64
CA TRP A 327 -2.80 6.28 -24.83
C TRP A 327 -2.48 7.64 -24.21
N GLU A 328 -1.90 7.63 -23.03
CA GLU A 328 -1.25 8.79 -22.41
C GLU A 328 0.26 8.54 -22.42
N GLY A 329 1.03 9.48 -22.94
CA GLY A 329 2.48 9.38 -23.02
C GLY A 329 3.20 10.45 -22.22
N ASP A 330 4.44 10.16 -21.78
CA ASP A 330 5.30 11.05 -20.99
C ASP A 330 6.75 10.56 -20.99
N LEU A 331 7.67 11.38 -20.49
CA LEU A 331 9.06 11.02 -20.27
C LEU A 331 9.40 10.91 -18.77
N ILE A 332 10.07 9.83 -18.41
CA ILE A 332 10.78 9.75 -17.14
C ILE A 332 12.22 10.20 -17.36
N ILE A 333 12.56 11.40 -16.90
CA ILE A 333 13.89 11.97 -17.06
C ILE A 333 14.78 11.56 -15.89
N GLY A 334 16.00 11.13 -16.21
CA GLY A 334 17.10 10.78 -15.30
C GLY A 334 18.22 11.80 -15.32
N THR A 335 19.37 11.44 -14.75
CA THR A 335 20.61 12.22 -14.81
C THR A 335 21.33 12.00 -16.14
N GLY A 336 22.29 12.89 -16.47
CA GLY A 336 23.10 12.75 -17.68
C GLY A 336 22.26 12.73 -18.96
N ARG A 337 21.19 13.54 -19.04
CA ARG A 337 20.28 13.59 -20.19
C ARG A 337 19.76 12.20 -20.63
N SER A 338 19.53 11.31 -19.69
CA SER A 338 18.90 10.02 -19.94
C SER A 338 17.40 10.09 -19.74
N ALA A 339 16.61 9.37 -20.55
CA ALA A 339 15.18 9.32 -20.42
C ALA A 339 14.62 7.93 -20.79
N ILE A 340 13.42 7.65 -20.33
CA ILE A 340 12.61 6.50 -20.73
C ILE A 340 11.23 7.06 -21.12
N GLY A 341 10.74 6.70 -22.30
CA GLY A 341 9.38 7.02 -22.70
C GLY A 341 8.38 6.09 -22.02
N THR A 342 7.21 6.61 -21.71
CA THR A 342 6.12 5.84 -21.12
C THR A 342 4.85 6.04 -21.93
N LEU A 343 4.20 4.95 -22.30
CA LEU A 343 2.87 4.93 -22.88
C LEU A 343 1.95 4.12 -21.97
N VAL A 344 0.82 4.67 -21.61
CA VAL A 344 -0.17 3.99 -20.77
C VAL A 344 -1.53 4.02 -21.44
N GLU A 345 -2.09 2.86 -21.73
CA GLU A 345 -3.43 2.74 -22.29
C GLU A 345 -4.46 3.13 -21.23
N ARG A 346 -5.44 3.96 -21.62
CA ARG A 346 -6.32 4.64 -20.66
C ARG A 346 -7.35 3.73 -20.00
N ARG A 347 -7.85 2.70 -20.69
CA ARG A 347 -8.85 1.75 -20.20
C ARG A 347 -8.20 0.63 -19.40
N SER A 348 -7.31 -0.13 -20.03
CA SER A 348 -6.65 -1.29 -19.43
C SER A 348 -5.55 -0.95 -18.44
N ARG A 349 -4.98 0.28 -18.50
CA ARG A 349 -3.78 0.68 -17.75
C ARG A 349 -2.52 -0.07 -18.17
N THR A 350 -2.56 -0.72 -19.34
CA THR A 350 -1.40 -1.37 -19.91
C THR A 350 -0.30 -0.35 -20.17
N THR A 351 0.90 -0.68 -19.73
CA THR A 351 2.06 0.20 -19.78
C THR A 351 3.08 -0.35 -20.76
N ILE A 352 3.54 0.49 -21.68
CA ILE A 352 4.68 0.23 -22.56
C ILE A 352 5.78 1.19 -22.14
N LEU A 353 7.01 0.68 -22.03
CA LEU A 353 8.20 1.48 -21.76
C LEU A 353 9.03 1.57 -23.04
N VAL A 354 9.28 2.80 -23.48
CA VAL A 354 10.00 3.08 -24.72
C VAL A 354 11.47 3.30 -24.41
N HIS A 355 12.32 2.45 -24.95
CA HIS A 355 13.77 2.55 -24.80
C HIS A 355 14.32 3.70 -25.64
N LEU A 356 15.04 4.60 -24.99
CA LEU A 356 15.66 5.78 -25.60
C LEU A 356 17.16 5.75 -25.32
N PRO A 357 17.95 4.97 -26.10
CA PRO A 357 19.38 4.88 -25.90
C PRO A 357 20.06 6.20 -26.25
N ARG A 358 21.19 6.47 -25.63
CA ARG A 358 22.07 7.54 -26.06
C ARG A 358 22.53 7.29 -27.49
N LEU A 359 22.59 8.36 -28.28
CA LEU A 359 23.04 8.28 -29.67
C LEU A 359 24.55 8.22 -29.74
N GLU A 360 25.05 7.77 -30.89
CA GLU A 360 26.47 7.72 -31.21
C GLU A 360 27.13 9.09 -31.05
N GLY A 361 28.36 9.13 -30.55
CA GLY A 361 29.08 10.37 -30.23
C GLY A 361 28.74 11.00 -28.88
N TRP A 362 27.90 10.36 -28.05
CA TRP A 362 27.61 10.86 -26.72
C TRP A 362 28.86 10.83 -25.83
N GLY A 363 29.28 12.02 -25.36
CA GLY A 363 30.43 12.16 -24.44
C GLY A 363 31.78 12.27 -25.13
N GLU A 364 31.84 12.15 -26.47
CA GLU A 364 33.09 12.28 -27.25
C GLU A 364 33.49 13.75 -27.47
N GLN A 365 32.51 14.65 -27.53
CA GLN A 365 32.75 16.08 -27.67
C GLN A 365 32.07 16.90 -26.58
N PRO A 366 32.63 18.11 -26.26
CA PRO A 366 31.97 19.00 -25.32
C PRO A 366 30.58 19.41 -25.84
N GLN A 367 29.58 19.40 -24.96
CA GLN A 367 28.21 19.76 -25.33
C GLN A 367 28.12 21.22 -25.79
N VAL A 368 27.78 21.43 -27.04
CA VAL A 368 27.48 22.75 -27.58
C VAL A 368 26.04 23.11 -27.25
N LYS A 369 25.79 24.36 -26.80
CA LYS A 369 24.45 24.84 -26.32
C LYS A 369 23.32 24.59 -27.34
N ASN A 370 23.61 24.60 -28.63
CA ASN A 370 22.67 24.40 -29.77
C ASN A 370 23.00 23.12 -30.58
N GLY A 371 23.85 22.22 -30.09
CA GLY A 371 24.19 20.99 -30.78
C GLY A 371 23.07 19.93 -30.70
N PRO A 372 23.19 18.85 -31.50
CA PRO A 372 22.19 17.80 -31.55
C PRO A 372 22.04 17.15 -30.16
N SER A 373 20.79 16.85 -29.78
CA SER A 373 20.50 16.17 -28.49
C SER A 373 20.84 14.70 -28.60
N LEU A 374 22.08 14.32 -28.26
CA LEU A 374 22.53 12.93 -28.26
C LEU A 374 21.99 12.08 -27.12
N GLY A 375 21.13 12.65 -26.27
CA GLY A 375 20.51 11.97 -25.11
C GLY A 375 19.43 10.94 -25.47
N GLY A 376 19.12 10.74 -26.76
CA GLY A 376 18.19 9.70 -27.21
C GLY A 376 16.71 10.11 -27.20
N TYR A 377 16.36 11.29 -26.70
CA TYR A 377 14.99 11.81 -26.69
C TYR A 377 14.81 13.10 -27.51
N GLY A 378 15.68 13.34 -28.49
CA GLY A 378 15.44 14.33 -29.53
C GLY A 378 14.28 13.91 -30.43
N ALA A 379 13.63 14.86 -31.11
CA ALA A 379 12.39 14.62 -31.87
C ALA A 379 12.46 13.43 -32.83
N GLN A 380 13.53 13.30 -33.61
CA GLN A 380 13.70 12.18 -34.52
C GLN A 380 13.86 10.82 -33.83
N ALA A 381 14.74 10.76 -32.83
CA ALA A 381 14.96 9.52 -32.04
C ALA A 381 13.68 9.11 -31.32
N MET A 382 12.98 10.09 -30.76
CA MET A 382 11.72 9.86 -30.07
C MET A 382 10.62 9.35 -31.02
N ASN A 383 10.46 9.97 -32.20
CA ASN A 383 9.51 9.50 -33.21
C ASN A 383 9.81 8.06 -33.61
N LYS A 384 11.08 7.75 -33.94
CA LYS A 384 11.48 6.39 -34.33
C LYS A 384 11.16 5.37 -33.27
N ALA A 385 11.49 5.67 -32.00
CA ALA A 385 11.27 4.76 -30.89
C ALA A 385 9.77 4.59 -30.58
N LEU A 386 8.99 5.67 -30.60
CA LEU A 386 7.55 5.62 -30.43
C LEU A 386 6.84 4.88 -31.56
N SER A 387 7.23 5.17 -32.82
CA SER A 387 6.67 4.48 -34.01
C SER A 387 6.91 2.97 -33.89
N ALA A 388 8.11 2.55 -33.56
CA ALA A 388 8.44 1.13 -33.38
C ALA A 388 7.59 0.48 -32.26
N SER A 389 7.38 1.18 -31.15
CA SER A 389 6.60 0.66 -30.03
C SER A 389 5.10 0.59 -30.33
N ILE A 390 4.54 1.57 -31.02
CA ILE A 390 3.10 1.63 -31.32
C ILE A 390 2.73 0.72 -32.49
N THR A 391 3.56 0.63 -33.53
CA THR A 391 3.25 -0.19 -34.72
C THR A 391 3.28 -1.69 -34.43
N SER A 392 3.90 -2.12 -33.34
CA SER A 392 3.80 -3.51 -32.87
C SER A 392 2.39 -3.90 -32.41
N LEU A 393 1.51 -2.91 -32.15
CA LEU A 393 0.14 -3.14 -31.72
C LEU A 393 -0.83 -3.21 -32.93
N PRO A 394 -1.93 -3.95 -32.82
CA PRO A 394 -3.02 -3.91 -33.81
C PRO A 394 -3.55 -2.48 -34.02
N GLN A 395 -3.97 -2.18 -35.25
CA GLN A 395 -4.45 -0.83 -35.59
C GLN A 395 -5.60 -0.34 -34.73
N GLN A 396 -6.48 -1.24 -34.34
CA GLN A 396 -7.68 -0.95 -33.54
C GLN A 396 -7.35 -0.41 -32.14
N VAL A 397 -6.17 -0.73 -31.58
CA VAL A 397 -5.73 -0.29 -30.26
C VAL A 397 -4.65 0.79 -30.28
N ARG A 398 -4.45 1.47 -31.42
CA ARG A 398 -3.51 2.59 -31.59
C ARG A 398 -4.16 3.84 -32.18
N GLN A 399 -5.23 4.31 -31.54
CA GLN A 399 -6.06 5.39 -32.09
C GLN A 399 -5.50 6.78 -31.79
N THR A 400 -5.18 7.06 -30.54
CA THR A 400 -4.66 8.38 -30.14
C THR A 400 -3.58 8.27 -29.06
N ILE A 401 -2.66 9.23 -29.10
CA ILE A 401 -1.71 9.48 -27.99
C ILE A 401 -1.93 10.88 -27.46
N THR A 402 -2.06 11.04 -26.14
CA THR A 402 -2.05 12.33 -25.47
C THR A 402 -0.68 12.54 -24.82
N TRP A 403 0.04 13.57 -25.26
CA TRP A 403 1.38 13.92 -24.77
C TRP A 403 1.37 15.29 -24.11
N ASP A 404 2.45 15.65 -23.39
CA ASP A 404 2.64 17.04 -23.01
C ASP A 404 3.23 17.86 -24.18
N ARG A 405 3.32 19.18 -24.00
CA ARG A 405 3.86 20.08 -25.04
C ARG A 405 5.40 20.09 -25.04
N GLY A 406 6.03 18.96 -24.83
CA GLY A 406 7.48 18.82 -24.87
C GLY A 406 8.01 18.93 -26.32
N LYS A 407 9.20 19.51 -26.46
CA LYS A 407 9.89 19.62 -27.76
C LYS A 407 10.26 18.26 -28.37
N GLU A 408 10.28 17.22 -27.57
CA GLU A 408 10.59 15.85 -27.96
C GLU A 408 9.59 15.23 -28.92
N LEU A 409 8.35 15.76 -28.98
CA LEU A 409 7.33 15.31 -29.91
C LEU A 409 6.99 16.37 -31.01
N SER A 410 7.93 17.26 -31.31
CA SER A 410 7.75 18.28 -32.37
C SER A 410 7.53 17.67 -33.77
N GLY A 411 7.95 16.41 -33.99
CA GLY A 411 7.69 15.65 -35.22
C GLY A 411 6.35 14.88 -35.22
N HIS A 412 5.36 15.26 -34.43
CA HIS A 412 4.08 14.55 -34.30
C HIS A 412 3.30 14.37 -35.58
N ALA A 413 3.40 15.32 -36.55
CA ALA A 413 2.74 15.18 -37.83
C ALA A 413 3.30 13.99 -38.62
N GLN A 414 4.64 13.86 -38.68
CA GLN A 414 5.31 12.73 -39.30
C GLN A 414 4.96 11.42 -38.62
N PHE A 415 4.96 11.41 -37.27
CA PHE A 415 4.55 10.26 -36.49
C PHE A 415 3.12 9.80 -36.81
N THR A 416 2.18 10.75 -36.95
CA THR A 416 0.79 10.45 -37.31
C THR A 416 0.69 9.86 -38.72
N LEU A 417 1.45 10.38 -39.66
CA LEU A 417 1.50 9.85 -41.06
C LEU A 417 2.05 8.41 -41.08
N GLU A 418 3.09 8.13 -40.31
CA GLU A 418 3.76 6.82 -40.28
C GLU A 418 2.96 5.76 -39.56
N THR A 419 2.29 6.12 -38.47
CA THR A 419 1.64 5.15 -37.59
C THR A 419 0.11 5.10 -37.69
N GLY A 420 -0.50 6.11 -38.30
CA GLY A 420 -1.95 6.30 -38.29
C GLY A 420 -2.51 6.75 -36.94
N THR A 421 -1.65 6.96 -35.92
CA THR A 421 -2.05 7.32 -34.57
C THR A 421 -2.07 8.84 -34.39
N ARG A 422 -3.23 9.41 -34.04
CA ARG A 422 -3.37 10.87 -33.86
C ARG A 422 -2.75 11.32 -32.53
N VAL A 423 -2.00 12.41 -32.56
CA VAL A 423 -1.38 12.99 -31.35
C VAL A 423 -2.17 14.20 -30.88
N PHE A 424 -2.46 14.27 -29.61
CA PHE A 424 -3.07 15.40 -28.90
C PHE A 424 -2.15 15.90 -27.79
N PHE A 425 -2.10 17.19 -27.59
CA PHE A 425 -1.27 17.79 -26.56
C PHE A 425 -2.12 18.24 -25.36
N ALA A 426 -1.67 17.88 -24.19
CA ALA A 426 -2.24 18.38 -22.94
C ALA A 426 -1.92 19.86 -22.77
N ASP A 427 -2.79 20.58 -22.04
CA ASP A 427 -2.52 21.97 -21.69
C ASP A 427 -1.32 22.09 -20.75
N PRO A 428 -0.53 23.18 -20.89
CA PRO A 428 0.59 23.42 -19.96
C PRO A 428 0.14 23.38 -18.51
N HIS A 429 0.96 22.79 -17.66
CA HIS A 429 0.70 22.68 -16.22
C HIS A 429 -0.61 21.97 -15.84
N SER A 430 -1.16 21.13 -16.72
CA SER A 430 -2.42 20.43 -16.51
C SER A 430 -2.26 18.90 -16.31
N PRO A 431 -1.57 18.45 -15.26
CA PRO A 431 -1.31 17.02 -15.03
C PRO A 431 -2.59 16.20 -14.86
N TRP A 432 -3.69 16.83 -14.43
CA TRP A 432 -5.00 16.17 -14.31
C TRP A 432 -5.60 15.72 -15.65
N GLN A 433 -5.09 16.23 -16.77
CA GLN A 433 -5.50 15.79 -18.11
C GLN A 433 -4.86 14.45 -18.51
N ARG A 434 -3.77 14.05 -17.83
CA ARG A 434 -3.06 12.78 -18.00
C ARG A 434 -2.94 11.98 -16.69
N PRO A 435 -4.04 11.78 -15.94
CA PRO A 435 -3.99 11.20 -14.60
C PRO A 435 -3.53 9.74 -14.61
N THR A 436 -3.71 9.03 -15.71
CA THR A 436 -3.31 7.64 -15.84
C THR A 436 -1.80 7.51 -15.88
N ASN A 437 -1.15 8.36 -16.69
CA ASN A 437 0.29 8.34 -16.82
C ASN A 437 0.97 8.88 -15.56
N GLU A 438 0.47 9.95 -14.95
CA GLU A 438 1.03 10.49 -13.71
C GLU A 438 1.04 9.44 -12.58
N ASN A 439 -0.07 8.71 -12.41
CA ASN A 439 -0.14 7.62 -11.45
C ASN A 439 0.85 6.49 -11.77
N THR A 440 0.99 6.15 -13.06
CA THR A 440 1.93 5.11 -13.51
C THR A 440 3.36 5.55 -13.32
N ASN A 441 3.71 6.80 -13.67
CA ASN A 441 5.03 7.36 -13.41
C ASN A 441 5.37 7.36 -11.90
N GLY A 442 4.40 7.62 -11.03
CA GLY A 442 4.56 7.48 -9.58
C GLY A 442 4.95 6.05 -9.15
N VAL A 443 4.43 5.02 -9.82
CA VAL A 443 4.82 3.62 -9.60
C VAL A 443 6.18 3.32 -10.24
N LEU A 444 6.42 3.80 -11.47
CA LEU A 444 7.67 3.61 -12.19
C LEU A 444 8.88 4.22 -11.48
N ARG A 445 8.69 5.29 -10.69
CA ARG A 445 9.74 5.83 -9.81
C ARG A 445 10.25 4.85 -8.74
N GLN A 446 9.59 3.74 -8.55
CA GLN A 446 10.11 2.62 -7.74
C GLN A 446 11.25 1.90 -8.44
N TYR A 447 11.18 1.79 -9.77
CA TYR A 447 12.23 1.20 -10.61
C TYR A 447 13.25 2.25 -11.06
N PHE A 448 12.77 3.44 -11.40
CA PHE A 448 13.53 4.56 -11.97
C PHE A 448 13.54 5.76 -11.00
N PRO A 449 14.28 5.72 -9.88
CA PRO A 449 14.32 6.82 -8.93
C PRO A 449 14.83 8.11 -9.55
N LYS A 450 14.36 9.25 -9.06
CA LYS A 450 14.93 10.56 -9.41
C LYS A 450 16.41 10.59 -9.05
N GLY A 451 17.22 11.23 -9.91
CA GLY A 451 18.67 11.35 -9.68
C GLY A 451 19.47 10.10 -10.05
N THR A 452 18.91 9.19 -10.87
CA THR A 452 19.65 8.04 -11.43
C THR A 452 19.81 8.18 -12.94
N ASP A 453 20.90 7.61 -13.47
CA ASP A 453 21.11 7.51 -14.91
C ASP A 453 20.28 6.36 -15.48
N LEU A 454 19.35 6.70 -16.36
CA LEU A 454 18.41 5.77 -16.96
C LEU A 454 18.96 5.09 -18.22
N SER A 455 20.06 5.56 -18.80
CA SER A 455 20.70 4.93 -19.96
C SER A 455 21.25 3.53 -19.67
N ARG A 456 21.34 3.16 -18.41
CA ARG A 456 21.79 1.83 -17.95
C ARG A 456 20.75 0.73 -18.18
N TRP A 457 19.50 1.10 -18.46
CA TRP A 457 18.41 0.15 -18.67
C TRP A 457 18.30 -0.20 -20.14
N SER A 458 18.46 -1.48 -20.47
CA SER A 458 18.27 -2.00 -21.83
C SER A 458 16.78 -2.10 -22.20
N ALA A 459 16.49 -2.30 -23.46
CA ALA A 459 15.12 -2.55 -23.94
C ALA A 459 14.49 -3.75 -23.21
N ASN A 460 15.25 -4.85 -23.04
CA ASN A 460 14.77 -6.05 -22.34
C ASN A 460 14.49 -5.79 -20.86
N ASP A 461 15.30 -4.96 -20.19
CA ASP A 461 15.02 -4.59 -18.79
C ASP A 461 13.73 -3.78 -18.69
N LEU A 462 13.49 -2.87 -19.63
CA LEU A 462 12.26 -2.07 -19.67
C LEU A 462 11.03 -2.93 -19.94
N GLU A 463 11.16 -3.89 -20.86
CA GLU A 463 10.12 -4.87 -21.13
C GLU A 463 9.80 -5.70 -19.88
N ALA A 464 10.81 -6.16 -19.16
CA ALA A 464 10.63 -6.90 -17.91
C ALA A 464 9.92 -6.06 -16.82
N VAL A 465 10.24 -4.75 -16.72
CA VAL A 465 9.52 -3.83 -15.83
C VAL A 465 8.07 -3.67 -16.27
N ALA A 466 7.82 -3.45 -17.55
CA ALA A 466 6.47 -3.31 -18.11
C ALA A 466 5.65 -4.59 -17.87
N HIS A 467 6.21 -5.76 -18.16
CA HIS A 467 5.61 -7.06 -17.90
C HIS A 467 5.21 -7.22 -16.42
N THR A 468 6.12 -6.93 -15.50
CA THR A 468 5.83 -6.99 -14.06
C THR A 468 4.69 -6.05 -13.65
N LEU A 469 4.64 -4.83 -14.20
CA LEU A 469 3.59 -3.86 -13.92
C LEU A 469 2.25 -4.24 -14.53
N ASN A 470 2.25 -4.79 -15.72
CA ASN A 470 1.05 -5.20 -16.45
C ASN A 470 0.42 -6.46 -15.83
N ASN A 471 1.19 -7.27 -15.15
CA ASN A 471 0.70 -8.44 -14.40
C ASN A 471 0.41 -8.13 -12.92
N ARG A 472 0.36 -6.85 -12.50
CA ARG A 472 0.03 -6.47 -11.12
C ARG A 472 -1.43 -6.02 -11.01
N PRO A 473 -2.26 -6.61 -10.11
CA PRO A 473 -3.66 -6.24 -9.94
C PRO A 473 -3.86 -4.74 -9.63
N ARG A 474 -4.88 -4.15 -10.25
CA ARG A 474 -5.22 -2.74 -10.06
C ARG A 474 -6.62 -2.60 -9.47
N LYS A 475 -6.74 -1.83 -8.40
CA LYS A 475 -8.03 -1.56 -7.76
C LYS A 475 -9.06 -0.94 -8.72
N VAL A 476 -8.60 -0.04 -9.60
CA VAL A 476 -9.44 0.62 -10.62
C VAL A 476 -9.95 -0.33 -11.71
N LEU A 477 -9.34 -1.51 -11.85
CA LEU A 477 -9.75 -2.58 -12.76
C LEU A 477 -10.50 -3.70 -12.03
N GLY A 478 -11.05 -3.44 -10.86
CA GLY A 478 -11.71 -4.47 -10.05
C GLY A 478 -10.74 -5.58 -9.57
N TRP A 479 -9.46 -5.24 -9.38
CA TRP A 479 -8.37 -6.15 -9.00
C TRP A 479 -7.91 -7.12 -10.11
N ARG A 480 -8.35 -6.89 -11.33
CA ARG A 480 -7.77 -7.51 -12.52
C ARG A 480 -6.42 -6.88 -12.84
N THR A 481 -5.59 -7.58 -13.60
CA THR A 481 -4.33 -7.03 -14.10
C THR A 481 -4.53 -6.23 -15.40
N PRO A 482 -3.67 -5.25 -15.69
CA PRO A 482 -3.67 -4.58 -16.99
C PRO A 482 -3.59 -5.54 -18.18
N ALA A 483 -2.73 -6.57 -18.10
CA ALA A 483 -2.59 -7.57 -19.15
C ALA A 483 -3.92 -8.29 -19.44
N GLU A 484 -4.60 -8.81 -18.39
CA GLU A 484 -5.90 -9.48 -18.55
C GLU A 484 -6.95 -8.59 -19.22
N VAL A 485 -7.00 -7.32 -18.83
CA VAL A 485 -7.98 -6.37 -19.42
C VAL A 485 -7.62 -6.03 -20.85
N PHE A 486 -6.33 -5.91 -21.16
CA PHE A 486 -5.87 -5.63 -22.52
C PHE A 486 -6.09 -6.81 -23.45
N ASP A 487 -5.78 -8.01 -23.02
CA ASP A 487 -6.01 -9.25 -23.78
C ASP A 487 -7.50 -9.48 -24.07
N GLU A 488 -8.37 -9.14 -23.12
CA GLU A 488 -9.82 -9.19 -23.34
C GLU A 488 -10.27 -8.18 -24.38
N GLN A 489 -9.68 -6.97 -24.36
CA GLN A 489 -9.97 -5.95 -25.37
C GLN A 489 -9.54 -6.40 -26.78
N LEU A 490 -8.34 -6.98 -26.90
CA LEU A 490 -7.86 -7.50 -28.18
C LEU A 490 -8.78 -8.59 -28.72
N ARG A 491 -9.13 -9.57 -27.90
CA ARG A 491 -10.06 -10.63 -28.29
C ARG A 491 -11.44 -10.12 -28.70
N SER A 492 -11.97 -9.11 -28.00
CA SER A 492 -13.26 -8.51 -28.34
C SER A 492 -13.22 -7.78 -29.70
N LEU A 493 -12.10 -7.13 -30.03
CA LEU A 493 -11.91 -6.45 -31.31
C LEU A 493 -11.74 -7.45 -32.47
N GLU A 494 -11.05 -8.55 -32.25
CA GLU A 494 -10.91 -9.62 -33.23
C GLU A 494 -12.28 -10.25 -33.55
N GLN A 495 -13.09 -10.53 -32.54
CA GLN A 495 -14.45 -11.06 -32.73
C GLN A 495 -15.38 -10.10 -33.47
N ALA A 496 -15.30 -8.79 -33.15
CA ALA A 496 -16.07 -7.77 -33.85
C ALA A 496 -15.62 -7.61 -35.32
N GLY A 497 -14.33 -7.76 -35.61
CA GLY A 497 -13.78 -7.71 -36.96
C GLY A 497 -14.24 -8.88 -37.82
N VAL A 498 -14.36 -10.06 -37.27
CA VAL A 498 -14.87 -11.25 -37.98
C VAL A 498 -16.37 -11.12 -38.28
N ALA A 499 -17.15 -10.53 -37.37
CA ALA A 499 -18.59 -10.35 -37.57
C ALA A 499 -18.96 -9.32 -38.65
N THR A 500 -18.02 -8.42 -39.02
CA THR A 500 -18.24 -7.40 -40.07
C THR A 500 -17.77 -7.83 -41.46
N THR A 501 -17.08 -8.96 -41.57
CA THR A 501 -16.57 -9.50 -42.84
C THR A 501 -17.35 -10.72 -43.36
N GLY A 502 -18.38 -11.14 -42.66
CA GLY A 502 -19.36 -12.16 -43.06
C GLY A 502 -20.69 -11.49 -43.40
#